data_5ed7b9fc7070d4bd05526294e37e4987
#
_entry.id   5ed7b9fc7070d4bd05526294e37e4987
#
_cell.length_a   1.000
_cell.length_b   1.000
_cell.length_c   1.000
_cell.angle_alpha   90.00
_cell.angle_beta   90.00
_cell.angle_gamma   90.00
#
_symmetry.space_group_name_H-M   'P 1'
#
loop_
_entity.id
_entity.type
_entity.pdbx_description
1 polymer ?
#
loop_
_entity_poly.entity_id
_entity_poly.type
_entity_poly.pdbx_seq_one_letter_code
_entity_poly.pdbx_strand_id
1 'polypeptide(L)'
;MMHGTNAYTVEAPYGTSAAVRALEYGFIGNADFVAQNKDRMFNNQLERFRRGVENIDADTVRPYYVNQADEAGAEADVFRPRDNENHNFFPEYYVIPLDPSLQKNRAAACESIDFLIHNGVRVEQTSSEVTVGGVTYPAGTAVVDMHQAKRNMANCALYPNLVISDWTMGSLYSEPVTNFSEFRGYDMDT
;
A
#
# COMPACT_ATOMS: atom_id res chain seq x y z
N MET A 1 -4.87 4.84 6.82
CA MET A 1 -5.08 3.90 5.73
C MET A 1 -4.06 2.76 5.75
N MET A 2 -2.77 2.99 5.61
CA MET A 2 -1.72 1.94 5.61
C MET A 2 -1.70 1.10 6.88
N HIS A 3 -2.02 1.69 8.03
CA HIS A 3 -2.09 1.02 9.33
C HIS A 3 -3.51 0.58 9.74
N GLY A 4 -4.47 0.56 8.81
CA GLY A 4 -5.86 0.19 9.08
C GLY A 4 -6.74 1.34 9.59
N THR A 5 -6.20 2.51 9.82
CA THR A 5 -6.94 3.70 10.26
C THR A 5 -7.79 4.26 9.11
N ASN A 6 -9.03 4.61 9.40
CA ASN A 6 -9.82 5.43 8.50
C ASN A 6 -9.36 6.88 8.62
N ALA A 7 -8.83 7.42 7.55
CA ALA A 7 -8.33 8.79 7.50
C ALA A 7 -8.72 9.44 6.17
N TYR A 8 -8.96 10.73 6.22
CA TYR A 8 -9.17 11.58 5.06
C TYR A 8 -8.73 13.00 5.38
N THR A 9 -8.41 13.74 4.36
CA THR A 9 -8.08 15.16 4.47
C THR A 9 -9.32 15.97 4.12
N VAL A 10 -9.65 16.91 4.97
CA VAL A 10 -10.71 17.91 4.70
C VAL A 10 -10.04 19.24 4.41
N GLU A 11 -10.24 19.74 3.21
CA GLU A 11 -9.63 20.99 2.77
C GLU A 11 -10.67 22.09 2.61
N ALA A 12 -10.36 23.26 3.11
CA ALA A 12 -11.13 24.47 2.89
C ALA A 12 -10.17 25.54 2.32
N PRO A 13 -10.05 25.63 1.00
CA PRO A 13 -8.95 26.34 0.32
C PRO A 13 -8.98 27.86 0.50
N TYR A 14 -10.08 28.40 0.94
CA TYR A 14 -10.21 29.84 1.17
C TYR A 14 -10.20 30.14 2.66
N GLY A 15 -9.23 30.89 3.15
CA GLY A 15 -9.07 31.27 4.55
C GLY A 15 -10.14 32.25 5.07
N THR A 16 -11.40 31.95 4.80
CA THR A 16 -12.54 32.77 5.23
C THR A 16 -13.17 32.24 6.52
N SER A 17 -13.89 33.08 7.23
CA SER A 17 -14.64 32.66 8.42
C SER A 17 -15.72 31.61 8.11
N ALA A 18 -16.21 31.58 6.88
CA ALA A 18 -17.14 30.55 6.43
C ALA A 18 -16.41 29.18 6.25
N ALA A 19 -15.20 29.20 5.70
CA ALA A 19 -14.38 28.00 5.56
C ALA A 19 -14.00 27.40 6.93
N VAL A 20 -13.63 28.23 7.90
CA VAL A 20 -13.33 27.80 9.28
C VAL A 20 -14.56 27.13 9.91
N ARG A 21 -15.74 27.74 9.79
CA ARG A 21 -16.97 27.14 10.30
C ARG A 21 -17.34 25.83 9.58
N ALA A 22 -17.10 25.74 8.29
CA ALA A 22 -17.34 24.50 7.54
C ALA A 22 -16.45 23.36 8.05
N LEU A 23 -15.18 23.64 8.34
CA LEU A 23 -14.27 22.66 8.97
C LEU A 23 -14.75 22.26 10.37
N GLU A 24 -15.16 23.22 11.20
CA GLU A 24 -15.69 22.94 12.54
C GLU A 24 -16.91 22.00 12.48
N TYR A 25 -17.89 22.30 11.64
CA TYR A 25 -19.04 21.42 11.44
C TYR A 25 -18.66 20.08 10.84
N GLY A 26 -17.68 20.05 9.95
CA GLY A 26 -17.12 18.81 9.39
C GLY A 26 -16.53 17.90 10.46
N PHE A 27 -15.77 18.46 11.41
CA PHE A 27 -15.24 17.70 12.55
C PHE A 27 -16.34 17.19 13.47
N ILE A 28 -17.32 18.03 13.81
CA ILE A 28 -18.45 17.64 14.67
C ILE A 28 -19.27 16.53 13.99
N GLY A 29 -19.63 16.71 12.72
CA GLY A 29 -20.39 15.72 11.96
C GLY A 29 -19.64 14.39 11.82
N ASN A 30 -18.34 14.45 11.68
CA ASN A 30 -17.48 13.27 11.62
C ASN A 30 -17.44 12.52 12.97
N ALA A 31 -17.28 13.24 14.07
CA ALA A 31 -17.30 12.65 15.41
C ALA A 31 -18.67 12.00 15.70
N ASP A 32 -19.75 12.66 15.33
CA ASP A 32 -21.11 12.13 15.48
C ASP A 32 -21.31 10.86 14.63
N PHE A 33 -20.89 10.89 13.36
CA PHE A 33 -20.94 9.73 12.48
C PHE A 33 -20.16 8.53 13.06
N VAL A 34 -18.95 8.76 13.55
CA VAL A 34 -18.12 7.71 14.18
C VAL A 34 -18.80 7.16 15.42
N ALA A 35 -19.36 8.04 16.27
CA ALA A 35 -20.06 7.62 17.49
C ALA A 35 -21.27 6.73 17.19
N GLN A 36 -22.05 7.10 16.17
CA GLN A 36 -23.23 6.32 15.74
C GLN A 36 -22.88 5.04 15.02
N ASN A 37 -21.71 4.94 14.38
CA ASN A 37 -21.30 3.81 13.54
C ASN A 37 -20.07 3.05 14.07
N LYS A 38 -19.70 3.24 15.34
CA LYS A 38 -18.46 2.71 15.93
C LYS A 38 -18.25 1.20 15.70
N ASP A 39 -19.28 0.42 15.93
CA ASP A 39 -19.18 -1.05 15.82
C ASP A 39 -18.98 -1.48 14.35
N ARG A 40 -19.68 -0.83 13.42
CA ARG A 40 -19.52 -1.06 11.99
C ARG A 40 -18.11 -0.66 11.51
N MET A 41 -17.61 0.49 11.95
CA MET A 41 -16.27 0.96 11.58
C MET A 41 -15.20 0.05 12.15
N PHE A 42 -15.35 -0.40 13.39
CA PHE A 42 -14.43 -1.34 14.02
C PHE A 42 -14.42 -2.70 13.31
N ASN A 43 -15.59 -3.26 13.01
CA ASN A 43 -15.70 -4.50 12.26
C ASN A 43 -15.08 -4.40 10.86
N ASN A 44 -15.25 -3.28 10.18
CA ASN A 44 -14.61 -3.02 8.89
C ASN A 44 -13.07 -2.97 9.00
N GLN A 45 -12.56 -2.45 10.13
CA GLN A 45 -11.11 -2.44 10.39
C GLN A 45 -10.60 -3.87 10.63
N LEU A 46 -11.30 -4.64 11.45
CA LEU A 46 -10.94 -6.05 11.69
C LEU A 46 -10.97 -6.87 10.40
N GLU A 47 -11.96 -6.63 9.55
CA GLU A 47 -12.07 -7.29 8.25
C GLU A 47 -10.88 -6.97 7.33
N ARG A 48 -10.38 -5.73 7.33
CA ARG A 48 -9.16 -5.38 6.60
C ARG A 48 -7.94 -6.17 7.08
N PHE A 49 -7.80 -6.33 8.40
CA PHE A 49 -6.71 -7.13 8.97
C PHE A 49 -6.88 -8.61 8.66
N ARG A 50 -8.10 -9.16 8.75
CA ARG A 50 -8.39 -10.55 8.37
C ARG A 50 -7.96 -10.80 6.92
N ARG A 51 -8.42 -9.99 5.99
CA ARG A 51 -8.02 -10.11 4.59
C ARG A 51 -6.51 -9.96 4.39
N GLY A 52 -5.85 -9.12 5.18
CA GLY A 52 -4.40 -9.02 5.18
C GLY A 52 -3.72 -10.31 5.60
N VAL A 53 -4.18 -10.94 6.67
CA VAL A 53 -3.63 -12.21 7.18
C VAL A 53 -3.88 -13.36 6.22
N GLU A 54 -5.03 -13.39 5.56
CA GLU A 54 -5.40 -14.42 4.60
C GLU A 54 -4.87 -14.13 3.18
N ASN A 55 -4.28 -12.97 2.96
CA ASN A 55 -3.84 -12.44 1.66
C ASN A 55 -4.91 -12.54 0.58
N ILE A 56 -6.14 -12.19 0.91
CA ILE A 56 -7.27 -12.17 -0.02
C ILE A 56 -7.76 -10.76 -0.29
N ASP A 57 -8.35 -10.56 -1.45
CA ASP A 57 -9.04 -9.33 -1.79
C ASP A 57 -10.52 -9.38 -1.35
N ALA A 58 -11.22 -8.26 -1.37
CA ALA A 58 -12.64 -8.26 -1.11
C ALA A 58 -13.41 -8.74 -2.35
N ASP A 59 -14.40 -9.63 -2.16
CA ASP A 59 -15.23 -10.17 -3.24
C ASP A 59 -15.97 -9.07 -4.03
N THR A 60 -16.25 -7.96 -3.36
CA THR A 60 -17.03 -6.84 -3.89
C THR A 60 -16.18 -5.63 -4.25
N VAL A 61 -14.87 -5.77 -4.36
CA VAL A 61 -14.00 -4.66 -4.75
C VAL A 61 -14.35 -4.24 -6.16
N ARG A 62 -14.95 -3.07 -6.26
CA ARG A 62 -15.08 -2.40 -7.53
C ARG A 62 -13.71 -1.93 -8.00
N PRO A 63 -13.49 -1.81 -9.31
CA PRO A 63 -12.34 -1.10 -9.83
C PRO A 63 -12.14 0.21 -9.07
N TYR A 64 -10.91 0.57 -8.81
CA TYR A 64 -10.61 1.84 -8.16
C TYR A 64 -10.99 2.97 -9.10
N TYR A 65 -11.97 3.77 -8.70
CA TYR A 65 -12.36 4.96 -9.45
C TYR A 65 -11.56 6.15 -8.93
N VAL A 66 -10.67 6.66 -9.74
CA VAL A 66 -10.33 8.08 -9.71
C VAL A 66 -11.49 8.80 -10.39
N ASN A 67 -11.82 10.02 -9.98
CA ASN A 67 -12.97 10.77 -10.47
C ASN A 67 -13.12 10.87 -12.02
N GLN A 68 -12.10 10.50 -12.76
CA GLN A 68 -12.05 10.55 -14.23
C GLN A 68 -11.90 9.15 -14.86
N ALA A 69 -11.78 8.12 -14.08
CA ALA A 69 -11.65 6.75 -14.59
C ALA A 69 -12.94 6.30 -15.30
N ASP A 70 -14.09 6.79 -14.88
CA ASP A 70 -15.37 6.54 -15.54
C ASP A 70 -15.43 7.18 -16.95
N GLU A 71 -14.75 8.29 -17.15
CA GLU A 71 -14.61 8.96 -18.44
C GLU A 71 -13.56 8.29 -19.32
N ALA A 72 -12.53 7.71 -18.69
CA ALA A 72 -11.45 6.99 -19.36
C ALA A 72 -11.79 5.52 -19.69
N GLY A 73 -12.91 4.98 -19.21
CA GLY A 73 -13.35 3.62 -19.49
C GLY A 73 -12.50 2.55 -18.79
N ALA A 74 -12.04 1.55 -19.53
CA ALA A 74 -11.35 0.36 -19.00
C ALA A 74 -10.02 0.61 -18.24
N GLU A 75 -9.53 1.85 -18.22
CA GLU A 75 -8.30 2.20 -17.51
C GLU A 75 -8.44 2.22 -15.98
N ALA A 76 -9.64 2.00 -15.46
CA ALA A 76 -9.86 1.89 -14.01
C ALA A 76 -8.99 0.82 -13.32
N ASP A 77 -8.63 -0.24 -14.03
CA ASP A 77 -7.78 -1.32 -13.51
C ASP A 77 -6.28 -0.97 -13.52
N VAL A 78 -5.86 0.12 -14.15
CA VAL A 78 -4.46 0.58 -14.14
C VAL A 78 -3.98 0.86 -12.72
N PHE A 79 -4.86 1.34 -11.85
CA PHE A 79 -4.53 1.62 -10.45
C PHE A 79 -4.64 0.40 -9.55
N ARG A 80 -5.16 -0.69 -10.08
CA ARG A 80 -5.40 -1.90 -9.33
C ARG A 80 -5.36 -3.12 -10.25
N PRO A 81 -4.19 -3.39 -10.86
CA PRO A 81 -4.04 -4.53 -11.76
C PRO A 81 -4.28 -5.84 -10.98
N ARG A 82 -4.98 -6.76 -11.61
CA ARG A 82 -5.27 -8.09 -11.11
C ARG A 82 -4.72 -9.10 -12.10
N ASP A 83 -3.43 -9.15 -12.17
CA ASP A 83 -2.66 -9.92 -13.14
C ASP A 83 -2.24 -11.30 -12.62
N ASN A 84 -2.53 -11.60 -11.36
CA ASN A 84 -2.27 -12.92 -10.79
C ASN A 84 -3.46 -13.89 -10.97
N GLU A 85 -3.19 -15.18 -10.87
CA GLU A 85 -4.17 -16.24 -11.05
C GLU A 85 -5.38 -16.15 -10.10
N ASN A 86 -5.18 -15.57 -8.93
CA ASN A 86 -6.21 -15.43 -7.90
C ASN A 86 -6.98 -14.11 -8.00
N HIS A 87 -6.70 -13.30 -9.01
CA HIS A 87 -7.25 -11.95 -9.15
C HIS A 87 -7.08 -11.07 -7.88
N ASN A 88 -6.05 -11.36 -7.10
CA ASN A 88 -5.68 -10.59 -5.94
C ASN A 88 -4.71 -9.48 -6.36
N PHE A 89 -4.95 -8.25 -5.89
CA PHE A 89 -4.05 -7.13 -6.14
C PHE A 89 -2.67 -7.32 -5.49
N PHE A 90 -2.62 -8.06 -4.38
CA PHE A 90 -1.41 -8.24 -3.60
C PHE A 90 -0.64 -9.48 -4.04
N PRO A 91 0.70 -9.41 -4.17
CA PRO A 91 1.51 -10.59 -4.39
C PRO A 91 1.52 -11.49 -3.15
N GLU A 92 2.06 -12.69 -3.28
CA GLU A 92 2.24 -13.61 -2.14
C GLU A 92 3.36 -13.14 -1.21
N TYR A 93 4.42 -12.56 -1.79
CA TYR A 93 5.58 -12.05 -1.05
C TYR A 93 6.36 -11.03 -1.87
N TYR A 94 7.20 -10.27 -1.18
CA TYR A 94 8.30 -9.51 -1.77
C TYR A 94 9.63 -10.07 -1.31
N VAL A 95 10.60 -10.16 -2.22
CA VAL A 95 11.94 -10.67 -1.96
C VAL A 95 12.94 -9.53 -2.12
N ILE A 96 13.73 -9.27 -1.08
CA ILE A 96 14.76 -8.23 -1.08
C ILE A 96 16.11 -8.92 -0.85
N PRO A 97 16.90 -9.18 -1.90
CA PRO A 97 18.20 -9.80 -1.75
C PRO A 97 19.15 -8.86 -0.98
N LEU A 98 20.03 -9.46 -0.18
CA LEU A 98 21.09 -8.73 0.53
C LEU A 98 22.49 -9.17 0.07
N ASP A 99 22.57 -10.16 -0.80
CA ASP A 99 23.81 -10.61 -1.42
C ASP A 99 24.31 -9.58 -2.43
N PRO A 100 25.60 -9.18 -2.39
CA PRO A 100 26.14 -8.17 -3.28
C PRO A 100 26.10 -8.53 -4.78
N SER A 101 25.97 -9.80 -5.12
CA SER A 101 25.84 -10.24 -6.52
C SER A 101 24.43 -10.01 -7.09
N LEU A 102 23.42 -9.85 -6.20
CA LEU A 102 22.01 -9.69 -6.54
C LEU A 102 21.46 -8.33 -6.11
N GLN A 103 22.24 -7.53 -5.38
CA GLN A 103 21.79 -6.27 -4.80
C GLN A 103 22.73 -5.12 -5.17
N LYS A 104 22.23 -4.22 -5.99
CA LYS A 104 23.00 -3.02 -6.41
C LYS A 104 23.19 -1.99 -5.29
N ASN A 105 22.28 -1.93 -4.31
CA ASN A 105 22.35 -0.97 -3.23
C ASN A 105 21.86 -1.57 -1.89
N ARG A 106 22.75 -2.31 -1.26
CA ARG A 106 22.47 -2.99 0.01
C ARG A 106 22.11 -2.01 1.14
N ALA A 107 22.70 -0.83 1.17
CA ALA A 107 22.40 0.17 2.21
C ALA A 107 20.93 0.61 2.13
N ALA A 108 20.46 0.99 0.94
CA ALA A 108 19.06 1.38 0.73
C ALA A 108 18.10 0.22 0.98
N ALA A 109 18.47 -1.01 0.63
CA ALA A 109 17.68 -2.19 0.93
C ALA A 109 17.52 -2.38 2.46
N CYS A 110 18.61 -2.29 3.23
CA CYS A 110 18.56 -2.38 4.70
C CYS A 110 17.73 -1.24 5.31
N GLU A 111 17.90 -0.01 4.87
CA GLU A 111 17.09 1.13 5.34
C GLU A 111 15.59 0.93 5.05
N SER A 112 15.26 0.34 3.90
CA SER A 112 13.88 0.03 3.55
C SER A 112 13.31 -1.09 4.41
N ILE A 113 14.09 -2.12 4.72
CA ILE A 113 13.71 -3.19 5.64
C ILE A 113 13.47 -2.61 7.05
N ASP A 114 14.38 -1.77 7.55
CA ASP A 114 14.22 -1.11 8.84
C ASP A 114 12.96 -0.24 8.89
N PHE A 115 12.69 0.50 7.83
CA PHE A 115 11.46 1.28 7.70
C PHE A 115 10.22 0.37 7.81
N LEU A 116 10.19 -0.75 7.11
CA LEU A 116 9.07 -1.69 7.14
C LEU A 116 8.86 -2.25 8.55
N ILE A 117 9.94 -2.69 9.22
CA ILE A 117 9.90 -3.23 10.58
C ILE A 117 9.39 -2.18 11.57
N HIS A 118 9.88 -0.94 11.51
CA HIS A 118 9.42 0.16 12.35
C HIS A 118 7.93 0.48 12.16
N ASN A 119 7.39 0.22 10.98
CA ASN A 119 5.96 0.37 10.68
C ASN A 119 5.13 -0.89 10.98
N GLY A 120 5.75 -1.89 11.61
CA GLY A 120 5.10 -3.11 12.08
C GLY A 120 4.88 -4.17 11.00
N VAL A 121 5.55 -4.04 9.86
CA VAL A 121 5.59 -5.08 8.83
C VAL A 121 6.52 -6.19 9.30
N ARG A 122 6.06 -7.44 9.21
CA ARG A 122 6.89 -8.60 9.47
C ARG A 122 7.80 -8.86 8.26
N VAL A 123 9.09 -8.82 8.51
CA VAL A 123 10.13 -9.17 7.54
C VAL A 123 10.90 -10.36 8.08
N GLU A 124 11.06 -11.37 7.28
CA GLU A 124 11.75 -12.62 7.62
C GLU A 124 13.02 -12.75 6.78
N GLN A 125 13.89 -13.66 7.16
CA GLN A 125 15.07 -14.03 6.37
C GLN A 125 15.01 -15.51 6.01
N THR A 126 15.39 -15.83 4.78
CA THR A 126 15.51 -17.21 4.36
C THR A 126 16.64 -17.91 5.11
N SER A 127 16.38 -19.13 5.59
CA SER A 127 17.39 -19.96 6.26
C SER A 127 18.19 -20.82 5.26
N SER A 128 17.72 -20.92 4.03
CA SER A 128 18.34 -21.67 2.94
C SER A 128 18.12 -20.94 1.62
N GLU A 129 18.72 -21.42 0.58
CA GLU A 129 18.49 -20.96 -0.79
C GLU A 129 17.03 -21.17 -1.20
N VAL A 130 16.46 -20.19 -1.90
CA VAL A 130 15.11 -20.24 -2.46
C VAL A 130 15.11 -19.75 -3.91
N THR A 131 14.21 -20.25 -4.73
CA THR A 131 14.04 -19.79 -6.11
C THR A 131 12.68 -19.13 -6.28
N VAL A 132 12.68 -17.91 -6.77
CA VAL A 132 11.47 -17.09 -7.01
C VAL A 132 11.59 -16.47 -8.40
N GLY A 133 10.53 -16.55 -9.20
CA GLY A 133 10.53 -15.97 -10.55
C GLY A 133 11.65 -16.48 -11.47
N GLY A 134 12.23 -17.66 -11.19
CA GLY A 134 13.39 -18.22 -11.91
C GLY A 134 14.74 -17.67 -11.45
N VAL A 135 14.78 -16.80 -10.45
CA VAL A 135 16.00 -16.31 -9.81
C VAL A 135 16.25 -17.06 -8.51
N THR A 136 17.47 -17.47 -8.29
CA THR A 136 17.90 -18.17 -7.06
C THR A 136 18.50 -17.17 -6.07
N TYR A 137 17.94 -17.13 -4.87
CA TYR A 137 18.33 -16.26 -3.79
C TYR A 137 19.01 -17.06 -2.67
N PRO A 138 20.18 -16.65 -2.19
CA PRO A 138 20.88 -17.37 -1.12
C PRO A 138 20.18 -17.20 0.22
N ALA A 139 20.55 -18.02 1.19
CA ALA A 139 20.18 -17.84 2.59
C ALA A 139 20.53 -16.43 3.09
N GLY A 140 19.69 -15.87 3.96
CA GLY A 140 19.83 -14.49 4.45
C GLY A 140 19.12 -13.44 3.59
N THR A 141 18.46 -13.83 2.52
CA THR A 141 17.60 -12.94 1.73
C THR A 141 16.37 -12.54 2.55
N ALA A 142 16.04 -11.26 2.56
CA ALA A 142 14.86 -10.76 3.26
C ALA A 142 13.59 -11.05 2.46
N VAL A 143 12.55 -11.49 3.15
CA VAL A 143 11.24 -11.81 2.57
C VAL A 143 10.15 -11.13 3.37
N VAL A 144 9.25 -10.48 2.66
CA VAL A 144 8.01 -9.91 3.22
C VAL A 144 6.86 -10.78 2.77
N ASP A 145 6.44 -11.71 3.63
CA ASP A 145 5.24 -12.51 3.43
C ASP A 145 4.01 -11.60 3.51
N MET A 146 3.16 -11.62 2.50
CA MET A 146 1.99 -10.77 2.41
C MET A 146 0.80 -11.28 3.22
N HIS A 147 0.88 -12.48 3.80
CA HIS A 147 -0.08 -13.02 4.78
C HIS A 147 0.11 -12.37 6.15
N GLN A 148 -0.14 -11.08 6.26
CA GLN A 148 0.05 -10.33 7.49
C GLN A 148 -0.90 -9.14 7.64
N ALA A 149 -1.18 -8.75 8.88
CA ALA A 149 -2.07 -7.62 9.18
C ALA A 149 -1.57 -6.29 8.59
N LYS A 150 -0.27 -6.14 8.40
CA LYS A 150 0.37 -4.95 7.81
C LYS A 150 0.60 -5.05 6.30
N ARG A 151 -0.06 -5.99 5.62
CA ARG A 151 0.01 -6.18 4.17
C ARG A 151 -0.12 -4.87 3.39
N ASN A 152 -1.09 -4.03 3.74
CA ASN A 152 -1.33 -2.77 3.03
C ASN A 152 -0.15 -1.80 3.17
N MET A 153 0.51 -1.77 4.32
CA MET A 153 1.71 -0.96 4.53
C MET A 153 2.89 -1.49 3.69
N ALA A 154 3.10 -2.81 3.73
CA ALA A 154 4.12 -3.46 2.93
C ALA A 154 3.93 -3.20 1.44
N ASN A 155 2.73 -3.44 0.92
CA ASN A 155 2.42 -3.22 -0.49
C ASN A 155 2.56 -1.75 -0.90
N CYS A 156 2.11 -0.82 -0.06
CA CYS A 156 2.25 0.60 -0.37
C CYS A 156 3.72 1.01 -0.56
N ALA A 157 4.61 0.51 0.29
CA ALA A 157 6.02 0.82 0.22
C ALA A 157 6.76 0.09 -0.92
N LEU A 158 6.37 -1.15 -1.20
CA LEU A 158 7.15 -2.06 -2.05
C LEU A 158 6.58 -2.25 -3.45
N TYR A 159 5.31 -1.94 -3.70
CA TYR A 159 4.69 -2.18 -5.00
C TYR A 159 5.49 -1.54 -6.13
N PRO A 160 6.03 -2.33 -7.07
CA PRO A 160 6.82 -1.82 -8.19
C PRO A 160 5.91 -1.25 -9.29
N ASN A 161 6.51 -0.51 -10.22
CA ASN A 161 5.85 -0.04 -11.43
C ASN A 161 4.58 0.78 -11.18
N LEU A 162 4.60 1.63 -10.16
CA LEU A 162 3.48 2.54 -9.92
C LEU A 162 3.21 3.39 -11.16
N VAL A 163 2.09 3.15 -11.82
CA VAL A 163 1.65 3.97 -12.95
C VAL A 163 1.08 5.28 -12.40
N ILE A 164 1.81 6.36 -12.61
CA ILE A 164 1.32 7.70 -12.33
C ILE A 164 0.48 8.13 -13.53
N SER A 165 -0.82 8.27 -13.34
CA SER A 165 -1.72 8.71 -14.41
C SER A 165 -1.44 10.16 -14.81
N ASP A 166 -1.84 10.53 -16.02
CA ASP A 166 -1.79 11.90 -16.51
C ASP A 166 -2.54 12.86 -15.57
N TRP A 167 -3.63 12.39 -14.97
CA TRP A 167 -4.35 13.16 -13.97
C TRP A 167 -3.51 13.47 -12.73
N THR A 168 -2.80 12.47 -12.18
CA THR A 168 -1.90 12.64 -11.03
C THR A 168 -0.77 13.59 -11.37
N MET A 169 -0.20 13.47 -12.56
CA MET A 169 0.83 14.37 -13.07
C MET A 169 0.33 15.81 -13.18
N GLY A 170 -0.88 16.01 -13.74
CA GLY A 170 -1.49 17.33 -13.89
C GLY A 170 -1.88 17.98 -12.56
N SER A 171 -2.17 17.19 -11.53
CA SER A 171 -2.60 17.67 -10.22
C SER A 171 -1.47 17.84 -9.21
N LEU A 172 -0.23 17.53 -9.56
CA LEU A 172 0.96 17.61 -8.71
C LEU A 172 0.89 16.75 -7.43
N TYR A 173 0.01 15.77 -7.38
CA TYR A 173 -0.06 14.82 -6.28
C TYR A 173 0.85 13.62 -6.56
N SER A 174 1.66 13.26 -5.59
CA SER A 174 2.46 12.04 -5.61
C SER A 174 2.34 11.29 -4.28
N GLU A 175 2.49 9.99 -4.34
CA GLU A 175 2.51 9.12 -3.17
C GLU A 175 3.97 8.97 -2.68
N PRO A 176 4.41 9.73 -1.66
CA PRO A 176 5.83 9.78 -1.27
C PRO A 176 6.31 8.49 -0.58
N VAL A 177 5.41 7.59 -0.26
CA VAL A 177 5.69 6.33 0.46
C VAL A 177 5.30 5.14 -0.41
N THR A 178 5.79 5.12 -1.64
CA THR A 178 5.52 4.01 -2.58
C THR A 178 6.79 3.65 -3.34
N ASN A 179 6.78 2.46 -3.94
CA ASN A 179 7.80 2.05 -4.91
C ASN A 179 9.25 2.28 -4.44
N PHE A 180 9.55 1.86 -3.21
CA PHE A 180 10.85 2.15 -2.59
C PHE A 180 12.01 1.57 -3.36
N SER A 181 11.85 0.42 -4.03
CA SER A 181 12.90 -0.20 -4.81
C SER A 181 13.40 0.73 -5.91
N GLU A 182 12.49 1.36 -6.64
CA GLU A 182 12.86 2.31 -7.70
C GLU A 182 13.33 3.65 -7.13
N PHE A 183 12.60 4.23 -6.17
CA PHE A 183 12.95 5.52 -5.59
C PHE A 183 14.29 5.52 -4.84
N ARG A 184 14.63 4.42 -4.18
CA ARG A 184 15.87 4.30 -3.40
C ARG A 184 16.96 3.53 -4.13
N GLY A 185 16.65 2.98 -5.30
CA GLY A 185 17.60 2.34 -6.20
C GLY A 185 18.19 1.05 -5.66
N TYR A 186 17.36 0.13 -5.15
CA TYR A 186 17.76 -1.21 -4.75
C TYR A 186 16.97 -2.29 -5.51
N ASP A 187 17.46 -3.52 -5.50
CA ASP A 187 16.84 -4.64 -6.20
C ASP A 187 15.84 -5.36 -5.29
N MET A 188 14.71 -5.71 -5.85
CA MET A 188 13.61 -6.41 -5.20
C MET A 188 12.82 -7.18 -6.26
N ASP A 189 12.20 -8.29 -5.85
CA ASP A 189 11.35 -9.12 -6.70
C ASP A 189 10.07 -9.55 -5.97
N THR A 190 9.09 -10.15 -6.69
CA THR A 190 7.79 -10.57 -6.17
C THR A 190 7.33 -11.89 -6.78
#